data_99a1cc1db52d7830c87d6726c5ef638d
#
_entry.id   99a1cc1db52d7830c87d6726c5ef638d
#
_cell.length_a   1.000
_cell.length_b   1.000
_cell.length_c   1.000
_cell.angle_alpha   90.00
_cell.angle_beta   90.00
_cell.angle_gamma   90.00
#
_symmetry.space_group_name_H-M   'P 1'
#
loop_
_entity.id
_entity.type
_entity.pdbx_description
1 polymer ?
#
loop_
_entity_poly.entity_id
_entity_poly.type
_entity_poly.pdbx_seq_one_letter_code
_entity_poly.pdbx_strand_id
1 'polypeptide(L)'
;MAPARQLGPSAHVDTFARDNLPPAAQWPEILLDRPEFRYPVRLNAAVELTDRNVERGFGDRIALIGNGRRRTYKELTDWSNRLAHALVENYGVKPGHRVLIRSGNNPALVAAWLAATKAGAVVVNTMPMLRAGELTKIVDKAEVSLALCDSRIVDELTACAKTS
;
A
#
# COMPACT_ATOMS: atom_id res chain seq x y z
N MET A 1 -23.11 -17.69 18.22
CA MET A 1 -22.17 -16.61 17.89
C MET A 1 -20.77 -17.23 17.78
N ALA A 2 -20.13 -17.13 16.63
CA ALA A 2 -18.72 -17.52 16.54
C ALA A 2 -17.88 -16.63 17.49
N PRO A 3 -16.84 -17.18 18.16
CA PRO A 3 -15.99 -16.39 19.04
C PRO A 3 -15.35 -15.25 18.24
N ALA A 4 -15.29 -14.05 18.85
CA ALA A 4 -14.64 -12.91 18.23
C ALA A 4 -13.19 -13.29 17.85
N ARG A 5 -12.85 -13.18 16.57
CA ARG A 5 -11.52 -13.54 16.08
C ARG A 5 -10.50 -12.60 16.71
N GLN A 6 -9.54 -13.15 17.44
CA GLN A 6 -8.40 -12.39 17.92
C GLN A 6 -7.39 -12.22 16.81
N LEU A 7 -6.94 -10.97 16.57
CA LEU A 7 -5.84 -10.71 15.67
C LEU A 7 -4.53 -11.29 16.22
N GLY A 8 -3.82 -12.04 15.40
CA GLY A 8 -2.48 -12.50 15.73
C GLY A 8 -1.46 -11.35 15.92
N PRO A 9 -0.20 -11.64 16.30
CA PRO A 9 0.84 -10.63 16.41
C PRO A 9 1.03 -9.85 15.10
N SER A 10 1.21 -8.54 15.19
CA SER A 10 1.51 -7.69 14.03
C SER A 10 3.03 -7.62 13.78
N ALA A 11 3.43 -7.51 12.50
CA ALA A 11 4.78 -7.14 12.12
C ALA A 11 4.96 -5.61 12.00
N HIS A 12 3.88 -4.83 12.15
CA HIS A 12 3.94 -3.38 12.13
C HIS A 12 4.59 -2.85 13.41
N VAL A 13 5.56 -1.96 13.27
CA VAL A 13 6.17 -1.20 14.35
C VAL A 13 5.25 -0.05 14.78
N ASP A 14 4.63 0.60 13.79
CA ASP A 14 3.57 1.57 14.03
C ASP A 14 2.23 0.82 14.04
N THR A 15 1.58 0.75 15.21
CA THR A 15 0.36 -0.01 15.43
C THR A 15 -0.93 0.79 15.22
N PHE A 16 -0.84 2.06 14.86
CA PHE A 16 -1.98 2.98 14.74
C PHE A 16 -3.17 2.37 13.98
N ALA A 17 -2.93 1.80 12.80
CA ALA A 17 -4.01 1.23 11.99
C ALA A 17 -4.72 0.06 12.70
N ARG A 18 -3.98 -0.73 13.46
CA ARG A 18 -4.52 -1.85 14.25
C ARG A 18 -5.30 -1.37 15.47
N ASP A 19 -4.76 -0.38 16.17
CA ASP A 19 -5.32 0.14 17.43
C ASP A 19 -6.62 0.93 17.18
N ASN A 20 -6.80 1.43 15.95
CA ASN A 20 -7.98 2.17 15.51
C ASN A 20 -8.99 1.32 14.70
N LEU A 21 -8.89 -0.01 14.74
CA LEU A 21 -9.90 -0.87 14.15
C LEU A 21 -11.24 -0.75 14.90
N PRO A 22 -12.38 -0.93 14.21
CA PRO A 22 -13.67 -1.01 14.88
C PRO A 22 -13.68 -2.14 15.94
N PRO A 23 -14.55 -2.04 16.96
CA PRO A 23 -14.74 -3.14 17.91
C PRO A 23 -15.04 -4.46 17.20
N ALA A 24 -14.48 -5.58 17.68
CA ALA A 24 -14.62 -6.89 17.05
C ALA A 24 -16.09 -7.31 16.81
N ALA A 25 -17.02 -6.83 17.63
CA ALA A 25 -18.45 -7.08 17.48
C ALA A 25 -19.06 -6.44 16.20
N GLN A 26 -18.37 -5.46 15.60
CA GLN A 26 -18.78 -4.79 14.36
C GLN A 26 -18.10 -5.37 13.12
N TRP A 27 -17.22 -6.37 13.30
CA TRP A 27 -16.53 -6.95 12.16
C TRP A 27 -17.48 -7.85 11.37
N PRO A 28 -17.34 -7.86 10.03
CA PRO A 28 -18.06 -8.81 9.20
C PRO A 28 -17.57 -10.24 9.47
N GLU A 29 -18.36 -11.22 9.06
CA GLU A 29 -17.88 -12.59 9.01
C GLU A 29 -16.69 -12.70 8.05
N ILE A 30 -15.53 -13.10 8.58
CA ILE A 30 -14.31 -13.23 7.80
C ILE A 30 -14.13 -14.69 7.40
N LEU A 31 -14.36 -14.99 6.12
CA LEU A 31 -14.34 -16.36 5.58
C LEU A 31 -12.92 -16.83 5.16
N LEU A 32 -11.86 -16.33 5.81
CA LEU A 32 -10.48 -16.71 5.52
C LEU A 32 -10.05 -18.08 6.07
N ASP A 33 -10.93 -18.74 6.81
CA ASP A 33 -10.66 -20.10 7.35
C ASP A 33 -10.98 -21.22 6.35
N ARG A 34 -11.46 -20.87 5.15
CA ARG A 34 -11.72 -21.82 4.08
C ARG A 34 -10.40 -22.42 3.56
N PRO A 35 -10.40 -23.72 3.14
CA PRO A 35 -9.19 -24.37 2.62
C PRO A 35 -8.50 -23.64 1.47
N GLU A 36 -9.25 -22.88 0.67
CA GLU A 36 -8.76 -22.09 -0.47
C GLU A 36 -7.93 -20.87 -0.03
N PHE A 37 -8.11 -20.39 1.21
CA PHE A 37 -7.48 -19.19 1.75
C PHE A 37 -6.42 -19.50 2.81
N ARG A 38 -5.58 -20.50 2.55
CA ARG A 38 -4.47 -20.87 3.45
C ARG A 38 -3.30 -19.91 3.29
N TYR A 39 -3.45 -18.71 3.83
CA TYR A 39 -2.35 -17.76 3.87
C TYR A 39 -1.42 -18.02 5.06
N PRO A 40 -0.10 -17.84 4.90
CA PRO A 40 0.84 -17.91 6.02
C PRO A 40 0.54 -16.78 7.02
N VAL A 41 0.89 -17.00 8.30
CA VAL A 41 0.69 -16.02 9.38
C VAL A 41 1.40 -14.69 9.06
N ARG A 42 2.53 -14.75 8.35
CA ARG A 42 3.25 -13.56 7.86
C ARG A 42 3.32 -13.62 6.33
N LEU A 43 2.78 -12.59 5.71
CA LEU A 43 2.72 -12.46 4.26
C LEU A 43 2.99 -11.01 3.88
N ASN A 44 3.85 -10.79 2.89
CA ASN A 44 3.92 -9.53 2.17
C ASN A 44 3.26 -9.70 0.81
N ALA A 45 2.09 -9.10 0.63
CA ALA A 45 1.29 -9.27 -0.59
C ALA A 45 2.04 -8.79 -1.84
N ALA A 46 2.86 -7.75 -1.75
CA ALA A 46 3.63 -7.27 -2.89
C ALA A 46 4.72 -8.27 -3.31
N VAL A 47 5.37 -8.93 -2.36
CA VAL A 47 6.35 -9.99 -2.64
C VAL A 47 5.66 -11.17 -3.34
N GLU A 48 4.50 -11.60 -2.87
CA GLU A 48 3.74 -12.68 -3.52
C GLU A 48 3.32 -12.33 -4.96
N LEU A 49 2.94 -11.07 -5.18
CA LEU A 49 2.48 -10.60 -6.50
C LEU A 49 3.61 -10.33 -7.49
N THR A 50 4.85 -10.13 -7.03
CA THR A 50 5.99 -9.74 -7.87
C THR A 50 7.14 -10.73 -7.77
N ASP A 51 7.89 -10.72 -6.69
CA ASP A 51 9.13 -11.50 -6.51
C ASP A 51 8.87 -12.99 -6.71
N ARG A 52 7.80 -13.53 -6.10
CA ARG A 52 7.41 -14.94 -6.25
C ARG A 52 7.07 -15.33 -7.69
N ASN A 53 6.54 -14.42 -8.50
CA ASN A 53 6.30 -14.69 -9.91
C ASN A 53 7.61 -14.75 -10.71
N VAL A 54 8.60 -13.94 -10.36
CA VAL A 54 9.94 -14.03 -10.96
C VAL A 54 10.61 -15.35 -10.56
N GLU A 55 10.57 -15.73 -9.28
CA GLU A 55 11.11 -17.01 -8.77
C GLU A 55 10.47 -18.23 -9.43
N ARG A 56 9.17 -18.17 -9.76
CA ARG A 56 8.43 -19.22 -10.47
C ARG A 56 8.74 -19.28 -11.98
N GLY A 57 9.67 -18.46 -12.48
CA GLY A 57 10.03 -18.41 -13.90
C GLY A 57 9.10 -17.56 -14.77
N PHE A 58 8.25 -16.73 -14.19
CA PHE A 58 7.34 -15.84 -14.93
C PHE A 58 7.91 -14.43 -15.15
N GLY A 59 9.20 -14.23 -14.85
CA GLY A 59 9.86 -12.94 -14.90
C GLY A 59 9.68 -12.18 -16.22
N ASP A 60 9.72 -12.89 -17.35
CA ASP A 60 9.60 -12.30 -18.69
C ASP A 60 8.14 -12.11 -19.16
N ARG A 61 7.16 -12.62 -18.40
CA ARG A 61 5.75 -12.40 -18.74
C ARG A 61 5.36 -10.93 -18.49
N ILE A 62 4.45 -10.43 -19.32
CA ILE A 62 3.93 -9.06 -19.17
C ILE A 62 3.07 -8.97 -17.91
N ALA A 63 3.46 -8.10 -16.99
CA ALA A 63 2.75 -7.80 -15.76
C ALA A 63 1.85 -6.55 -15.88
N LEU A 64 2.30 -5.53 -16.63
CA LEU A 64 1.58 -4.27 -16.80
C LEU A 64 1.62 -3.81 -18.25
N ILE A 65 0.51 -3.23 -18.69
CA ILE A 65 0.38 -2.49 -19.94
C ILE A 65 -0.18 -1.11 -19.61
N GLY A 66 0.55 -0.07 -19.98
CA GLY A 66 0.10 1.32 -19.74
C GLY A 66 1.06 2.34 -20.33
N ASN A 67 0.53 3.53 -20.63
CA ASN A 67 1.30 4.63 -21.24
C ASN A 67 2.10 4.21 -22.50
N GLY A 68 1.51 3.35 -23.34
CA GLY A 68 2.15 2.85 -24.56
C GLY A 68 3.30 1.85 -24.33
N ARG A 69 3.51 1.39 -23.11
CA ARG A 69 4.59 0.45 -22.76
C ARG A 69 4.05 -0.82 -22.13
N ARG A 70 4.76 -1.92 -22.39
CA ARG A 70 4.58 -3.20 -21.72
C ARG A 70 5.72 -3.38 -20.73
N ARG A 71 5.42 -3.83 -19.51
CA ARG A 71 6.43 -4.13 -18.48
C ARG A 71 6.28 -5.56 -18.02
N THR A 72 7.40 -6.25 -17.91
CA THR A 72 7.44 -7.62 -17.40
C THR A 72 7.35 -7.65 -15.88
N TYR A 73 7.12 -8.86 -15.31
CA TYR A 73 7.18 -9.08 -13.86
C TYR A 73 8.55 -8.70 -13.30
N LYS A 74 9.64 -9.05 -14.00
CA LYS A 74 11.00 -8.69 -13.58
C LYS A 74 11.18 -7.18 -13.51
N GLU A 75 10.80 -6.44 -14.56
CA GLU A 75 10.88 -4.98 -14.58
C GLU A 75 10.04 -4.32 -13.48
N LEU A 76 8.84 -4.85 -13.23
CA LEU A 76 7.96 -4.34 -12.15
C LEU A 76 8.55 -4.63 -10.78
N THR A 77 9.10 -5.81 -10.57
CA THR A 77 9.78 -6.21 -9.33
C THR A 77 10.98 -5.30 -9.06
N ASP A 78 11.86 -5.12 -10.05
CA ASP A 78 13.04 -4.25 -9.93
C ASP A 78 12.65 -2.79 -9.65
N TRP A 79 11.60 -2.31 -10.30
CA TRP A 79 11.11 -0.95 -10.08
C TRP A 79 10.54 -0.77 -8.68
N SER A 80 9.66 -1.67 -8.25
CA SER A 80 9.06 -1.62 -6.92
C SER A 80 10.10 -1.80 -5.80
N ASN A 81 11.13 -2.61 -6.02
CA ASN A 81 12.23 -2.78 -5.06
C ASN A 81 13.02 -1.48 -4.88
N ARG A 82 13.44 -0.83 -5.98
CA ARG A 82 14.15 0.45 -5.91
C ARG A 82 13.34 1.53 -5.19
N LEU A 83 12.03 1.60 -5.47
CA LEU A 83 11.15 2.53 -4.76
C LEU A 83 11.01 2.16 -3.27
N ALA A 84 10.89 0.88 -2.94
CA ALA A 84 10.80 0.44 -1.55
C ALA A 84 12.06 0.79 -0.76
N HIS A 85 13.25 0.58 -1.34
CA HIS A 85 14.52 1.02 -0.75
C HIS A 85 14.55 2.52 -0.51
N ALA A 86 14.15 3.32 -1.50
CA ALA A 86 14.09 4.77 -1.33
C ALA A 86 13.12 5.18 -0.21
N LEU A 87 11.95 4.55 -0.11
CA LEU A 87 10.98 4.82 0.96
C LEU A 87 11.58 4.56 2.34
N VAL A 88 12.31 3.46 2.50
CA VAL A 88 12.90 3.06 3.79
C VAL A 88 14.13 3.91 4.11
N GLU A 89 15.08 3.99 3.18
CA GLU A 89 16.40 4.56 3.46
C GLU A 89 16.42 6.08 3.38
N ASN A 90 15.69 6.68 2.42
CA ASN A 90 15.73 8.13 2.22
C ASN A 90 14.60 8.86 2.97
N TYR A 91 13.44 8.19 3.15
CA TYR A 91 12.26 8.80 3.76
C TYR A 91 11.87 8.19 5.11
N GLY A 92 12.63 7.21 5.61
CA GLY A 92 12.44 6.63 6.94
C GLY A 92 11.12 5.90 7.14
N VAL A 93 10.50 5.40 6.06
CA VAL A 93 9.26 4.63 6.16
C VAL A 93 9.49 3.35 6.94
N LYS A 94 8.63 3.09 7.93
CA LYS A 94 8.66 1.90 8.78
C LYS A 94 7.39 1.08 8.59
N PRO A 95 7.42 -0.23 8.90
CA PRO A 95 6.22 -1.06 8.88
C PRO A 95 5.10 -0.46 9.73
N GLY A 96 3.92 -0.31 9.14
CA GLY A 96 2.75 0.31 9.77
C GLY A 96 2.57 1.81 9.47
N HIS A 97 3.59 2.54 9.01
CA HIS A 97 3.42 3.93 8.55
C HIS A 97 2.37 4.01 7.45
N ARG A 98 1.54 5.06 7.45
CA ARG A 98 0.56 5.31 6.40
C ARG A 98 1.21 6.13 5.30
N VAL A 99 1.25 5.53 4.11
CA VAL A 99 1.76 6.19 2.90
C VAL A 99 0.59 6.52 1.98
N LEU A 100 0.30 7.81 1.84
CA LEU A 100 -0.72 8.28 0.91
C LEU A 100 -0.19 8.21 -0.52
N ILE A 101 -1.01 7.67 -1.44
CA ILE A 101 -0.70 7.68 -2.87
C ILE A 101 -1.81 8.42 -3.61
N ARG A 102 -1.42 9.49 -4.31
CA ARG A 102 -2.29 10.34 -5.12
C ARG A 102 -1.81 10.35 -6.56
N SER A 103 -2.44 9.58 -7.41
CA SER A 103 -2.08 9.45 -8.83
C SER A 103 -3.28 8.98 -9.64
N GLY A 104 -3.28 9.29 -10.94
CA GLY A 104 -4.17 8.62 -11.87
C GLY A 104 -3.77 7.15 -12.06
N ASN A 105 -4.67 6.36 -12.70
CA ASN A 105 -4.40 4.97 -13.02
C ASN A 105 -3.29 4.85 -14.08
N ASN A 106 -2.08 4.57 -13.63
CA ASN A 106 -0.91 4.41 -14.47
C ASN A 106 0.08 3.40 -13.85
N PRO A 107 1.09 2.91 -14.60
CA PRO A 107 2.06 1.96 -14.08
C PRO A 107 2.87 2.45 -12.87
N ALA A 108 3.07 3.77 -12.72
CA ALA A 108 3.80 4.32 -11.58
C ALA A 108 2.98 4.19 -10.27
N LEU A 109 1.65 4.36 -10.33
CA LEU A 109 0.77 4.09 -9.20
C LEU A 109 0.94 2.65 -8.70
N VAL A 110 0.94 1.67 -9.62
CA VAL A 110 1.09 0.25 -9.26
C VAL A 110 2.45 0.00 -8.62
N ALA A 111 3.54 0.54 -9.21
CA ALA A 111 4.87 0.38 -8.65
C ALA A 111 5.00 1.03 -7.26
N ALA A 112 4.43 2.22 -7.06
CA ALA A 112 4.41 2.92 -5.77
C ALA A 112 3.61 2.14 -4.71
N TRP A 113 2.45 1.59 -5.09
CA TRP A 113 1.63 0.76 -4.21
C TRP A 113 2.39 -0.50 -3.76
N LEU A 114 3.01 -1.20 -4.71
CA LEU A 114 3.82 -2.39 -4.43
C LEU A 114 5.02 -2.03 -3.55
N ALA A 115 5.70 -0.91 -3.82
CA ALA A 115 6.84 -0.45 -3.04
C ALA A 115 6.47 -0.14 -1.59
N ALA A 116 5.41 0.62 -1.37
CA ALA A 116 4.91 0.92 -0.02
C ALA A 116 4.52 -0.36 0.73
N THR A 117 3.84 -1.31 0.05
CA THR A 117 3.50 -2.61 0.63
C THR A 117 4.74 -3.45 0.93
N LYS A 118 5.77 -3.44 0.08
CA LYS A 118 7.06 -4.12 0.35
C LYS A 118 7.74 -3.56 1.58
N ALA A 119 7.72 -2.23 1.76
CA ALA A 119 8.24 -1.55 2.95
C ALA A 119 7.42 -1.84 4.23
N GLY A 120 6.32 -2.59 4.13
CA GLY A 120 5.41 -2.87 5.24
C GLY A 120 4.49 -1.71 5.60
N ALA A 121 4.39 -0.69 4.77
CA ALA A 121 3.52 0.45 4.99
C ALA A 121 2.04 0.11 4.70
N VAL A 122 1.14 0.84 5.33
CA VAL A 122 -0.29 0.85 5.04
C VAL A 122 -0.56 1.89 3.97
N VAL A 123 -1.03 1.45 2.80
CA VAL A 123 -1.30 2.36 1.68
C VAL A 123 -2.65 3.03 1.83
N VAL A 124 -2.66 4.35 1.71
CA VAL A 124 -3.86 5.21 1.69
C VAL A 124 -4.00 5.79 0.29
N ASN A 125 -4.78 5.12 -0.57
CA ASN A 125 -5.04 5.61 -1.92
C ASN A 125 -6.08 6.72 -1.91
N THR A 126 -5.83 7.79 -2.68
CA THR A 126 -6.77 8.89 -2.87
C THR A 126 -7.07 9.14 -4.34
N MET A 127 -8.30 9.55 -4.61
CA MET A 127 -8.70 9.91 -5.97
C MET A 127 -8.03 11.23 -6.41
N PRO A 128 -7.62 11.34 -7.69
CA PRO A 128 -7.02 12.57 -8.23
C PRO A 128 -7.92 13.82 -8.14
N MET A 129 -9.23 13.65 -8.05
CA MET A 129 -10.21 14.74 -8.03
C MET A 129 -10.42 15.38 -6.65
N LEU A 130 -9.92 14.75 -5.56
CA LEU A 130 -10.09 15.30 -4.22
C LEU A 130 -9.37 16.64 -4.08
N ARG A 131 -10.02 17.58 -3.39
CA ARG A 131 -9.48 18.90 -3.10
C ARG A 131 -8.76 18.93 -1.74
N ALA A 132 -8.02 19.99 -1.48
CA ALA A 132 -7.23 20.15 -0.28
C ALA A 132 -8.01 19.88 1.01
N GLY A 133 -9.21 20.43 1.16
CA GLY A 133 -10.04 20.23 2.36
C GLY A 133 -10.51 18.77 2.59
N GLU A 134 -10.66 17.99 1.52
CA GLU A 134 -10.97 16.55 1.63
C GLU A 134 -9.70 15.76 1.94
N LEU A 135 -8.58 16.12 1.32
CA LEU A 135 -7.27 15.53 1.58
C LEU A 135 -6.83 15.75 3.02
N THR A 136 -7.00 16.97 3.56
CA THR A 136 -6.69 17.27 4.97
C THR A 136 -7.40 16.32 5.91
N LYS A 137 -8.70 16.09 5.72
CA LYS A 137 -9.47 15.14 6.56
C LYS A 137 -8.92 13.71 6.50
N ILE A 138 -8.45 13.27 5.33
CA ILE A 138 -7.86 11.94 5.15
C ILE A 138 -6.49 11.87 5.79
N VAL A 139 -5.65 12.88 5.56
CA VAL A 139 -4.28 12.97 6.08
C VAL A 139 -4.31 12.96 7.61
N ASP A 140 -5.13 13.81 8.21
CA ASP A 140 -5.24 13.94 9.66
C ASP A 140 -5.81 12.66 10.28
N LYS A 141 -6.92 12.13 9.72
CA LYS A 141 -7.56 10.93 10.26
C LYS A 141 -6.68 9.69 10.18
N ALA A 142 -5.90 9.55 9.10
CA ALA A 142 -5.02 8.39 8.90
C ALA A 142 -3.63 8.61 9.49
N GLU A 143 -3.32 9.80 10.04
CA GLU A 143 -1.97 10.16 10.48
C GLU A 143 -0.92 9.79 9.42
N VAL A 144 -1.09 10.35 8.22
CA VAL A 144 -0.23 10.02 7.07
C VAL A 144 1.21 10.45 7.34
N SER A 145 2.14 9.51 7.22
CA SER A 145 3.57 9.76 7.48
C SER A 145 4.31 10.26 6.25
N LEU A 146 3.86 9.88 5.06
CA LEU A 146 4.47 10.25 3.78
C LEU A 146 3.41 10.26 2.66
N ALA A 147 3.56 11.16 1.70
CA ALA A 147 2.71 11.19 0.51
C ALA A 147 3.52 11.06 -0.78
N LEU A 148 3.07 10.17 -1.66
CA LEU A 148 3.54 10.04 -3.04
C LEU A 148 2.49 10.62 -3.96
N CYS A 149 2.85 11.62 -4.77
CA CYS A 149 1.90 12.33 -5.62
C CYS A 149 2.40 12.43 -7.06
N ASP A 150 1.50 12.27 -8.02
CA ASP A 150 1.77 12.65 -9.40
C ASP A 150 1.94 14.18 -9.48
N SER A 151 3.06 14.62 -10.03
CA SER A 151 3.42 16.04 -10.09
C SER A 151 2.38 16.91 -10.79
N ARG A 152 1.58 16.33 -11.69
CA ARG A 152 0.53 17.05 -12.44
C ARG A 152 -0.68 17.44 -11.58
N ILE A 153 -0.82 16.87 -10.40
CA ILE A 153 -1.95 17.08 -9.47
C ILE A 153 -1.46 17.39 -8.05
N VAL A 154 -0.24 17.89 -7.89
CA VAL A 154 0.40 18.09 -6.58
C VAL A 154 -0.15 19.31 -5.83
N ASP A 155 -0.74 20.27 -6.52
CA ASP A 155 -1.15 21.57 -5.94
C ASP A 155 -2.10 21.41 -4.76
N GLU A 156 -3.12 20.58 -4.89
CA GLU A 156 -4.09 20.33 -3.82
C GLU A 156 -3.46 19.63 -2.60
N LEU A 157 -2.49 18.75 -2.84
CA LEU A 157 -1.75 18.11 -1.74
C LEU A 157 -0.80 19.10 -1.05
N THR A 158 -0.17 19.99 -1.81
CA THR A 158 0.66 21.06 -1.26
C THR A 158 -0.16 22.04 -0.41
N ALA A 159 -1.37 22.35 -0.86
CA ALA A 159 -2.29 23.18 -0.08
C ALA A 159 -2.73 22.46 1.22
N CYS A 160 -3.02 21.16 1.16
CA CYS A 160 -3.32 20.32 2.31
C CYS A 160 -2.16 20.35 3.33
N ALA A 161 -0.92 20.13 2.89
CA ALA A 161 0.25 20.10 3.78
C ALA A 161 0.57 21.41 4.51
N LYS A 162 -0.06 22.53 4.14
CA LYS A 162 0.05 23.81 4.84
C LYS A 162 -0.96 23.95 5.98
N THR A 163 -1.92 23.06 6.07
CA THR A 163 -3.04 23.12 7.02
C THR A 163 -3.12 21.91 7.96
N SER A 164 -2.34 20.87 7.67
CA SER A 164 -2.23 19.63 8.49
C SER A 164 -1.03 19.67 9.41
#